data_7e040ec6a6c970b50f3c234297a68e95
#
_entry.id   7e040ec6a6c970b50f3c234297a68e95
#
_cell.length_a   1.000
_cell.length_b   1.000
_cell.length_c   1.000
_cell.angle_alpha   90.00
_cell.angle_beta   90.00
_cell.angle_gamma   90.00
#
_symmetry.space_group_name_H-M   'P 1'
#
loop_
_entity.id
_entity.type
_entity.pdbx_description
1 polymer ?
#
loop_
_entity_poly.entity_id
_entity_poly.type
_entity_poly.pdbx_seq_one_letter_code
_entity_poly.pdbx_strand_id
1 'polypeptide(L)'
;DTGEVAHKGKARLRHRAGQKTEGAYKQDFSGENVYGSDFAGLKKPGAYCIQVPGVGRSYSFRIGKDVMAEPLFTSIRALYHARCGIALEKRHTPWTRNLCKQHVKIATYPEYGKPLDFKSIAAFLKKSKAEGTLKYRTVRGGYHDAADYDRRPMHIPIANNLCRVYEMNPK
;
A
#
# COMPACT_ATOMS: atom_id res chain seq x y z
N ASP A 1 23.24 -23.53 6.22
CA ASP A 1 23.77 -23.18 4.92
C ASP A 1 24.63 -24.33 4.41
N THR A 2 24.15 -25.08 3.42
CA THR A 2 24.87 -26.26 2.89
C THR A 2 25.99 -25.88 1.93
N GLY A 3 26.05 -24.61 1.48
CA GLY A 3 26.98 -24.18 0.42
C GLY A 3 26.69 -24.77 -0.97
N GLU A 4 25.62 -25.57 -1.09
CA GLU A 4 25.25 -26.21 -2.36
C GLU A 4 24.68 -25.17 -3.35
N VAL A 5 25.12 -25.24 -4.60
CA VAL A 5 24.63 -24.38 -5.67
C VAL A 5 23.39 -25.00 -6.32
N ALA A 6 22.22 -24.52 -5.96
CA ALA A 6 20.94 -25.03 -6.46
C ALA A 6 20.58 -24.54 -7.88
N HIS A 7 21.09 -23.38 -8.29
CA HIS A 7 20.85 -22.78 -9.61
C HIS A 7 22.01 -21.86 -10.00
N LYS A 8 22.35 -21.83 -11.29
CA LYS A 8 23.30 -20.87 -11.86
C LYS A 8 22.63 -20.10 -12.99
N GLY A 9 22.82 -18.81 -13.02
CA GLY A 9 22.28 -17.93 -14.05
C GLY A 9 23.22 -16.79 -14.40
N LYS A 10 22.86 -16.00 -15.38
CA LYS A 10 23.59 -14.78 -15.77
C LYS A 10 22.70 -13.56 -15.50
N ALA A 11 23.28 -12.54 -14.88
CA ALA A 11 22.63 -11.24 -14.77
C ALA A 11 22.69 -10.52 -16.13
N ARG A 12 21.57 -9.92 -16.54
CA ARG A 12 21.45 -9.12 -17.77
C ARG A 12 21.13 -7.68 -17.39
N LEU A 13 21.76 -6.72 -18.05
CA LEU A 13 21.44 -5.32 -17.87
C LEU A 13 19.99 -5.08 -18.29
N ARG A 14 19.19 -4.51 -17.37
CA ARG A 14 17.77 -4.17 -17.54
C ARG A 14 17.55 -2.67 -17.72
N HIS A 15 18.33 -1.87 -17.02
CA HIS A 15 18.30 -0.43 -17.07
C HIS A 15 19.73 0.10 -16.95
N ARG A 16 20.08 1.06 -17.79
CA ARG A 16 21.39 1.73 -17.77
C ARG A 16 21.28 3.05 -17.05
N ALA A 17 22.27 3.37 -16.22
CA ALA A 17 22.36 4.70 -15.58
C ALA A 17 22.24 5.82 -16.63
N GLY A 18 21.43 6.81 -16.34
CA GLY A 18 21.10 7.92 -17.23
C GLY A 18 20.10 7.61 -18.35
N GLN A 19 19.61 6.36 -18.44
CA GLN A 19 18.58 6.00 -19.41
C GLN A 19 17.23 6.60 -18.95
N LYS A 20 16.56 7.36 -19.83
CA LYS A 20 15.22 7.88 -19.56
C LYS A 20 14.23 6.73 -19.43
N THR A 21 13.42 6.76 -18.37
CA THR A 21 12.34 5.78 -18.18
C THR A 21 11.10 6.21 -18.96
N GLU A 22 10.20 5.25 -19.24
CA GLU A 22 8.88 5.52 -19.83
C GLU A 22 7.87 6.09 -18.82
N GLY A 23 8.26 6.23 -17.56
CA GLY A 23 7.40 6.76 -16.49
C GLY A 23 6.99 8.22 -16.72
N ALA A 24 6.02 8.69 -15.93
CA ALA A 24 5.41 10.02 -16.04
C ALA A 24 6.45 11.18 -16.04
N TYR A 25 7.57 10.99 -15.37
CA TYR A 25 8.60 12.03 -15.25
C TYR A 25 9.72 11.90 -16.27
N LYS A 26 9.80 10.80 -17.01
CA LYS A 26 10.84 10.52 -18.03
C LYS A 26 12.27 10.80 -17.54
N GLN A 27 12.51 10.51 -16.28
CA GLN A 27 13.79 10.72 -15.59
C GLN A 27 14.32 9.41 -15.04
N ASP A 28 15.64 9.30 -14.95
CA ASP A 28 16.29 8.23 -14.19
C ASP A 28 16.42 8.66 -12.72
N PHE A 29 15.59 8.09 -11.85
CA PHE A 29 15.58 8.38 -10.41
C PHE A 29 16.62 7.57 -9.63
N SER A 30 17.07 6.45 -10.17
CA SER A 30 18.04 5.58 -9.50
C SER A 30 19.48 6.01 -9.74
N GLY A 31 19.78 6.53 -10.93
CA GLY A 31 21.15 6.85 -11.36
C GLY A 31 22.06 5.63 -11.46
N GLU A 32 21.51 4.42 -11.47
CA GLU A 32 22.22 3.16 -11.35
C GLU A 32 21.98 2.21 -12.52
N ASN A 33 22.97 1.35 -12.81
CA ASN A 33 22.78 0.22 -13.70
C ASN A 33 22.01 -0.88 -12.95
N VAL A 34 20.84 -1.26 -13.44
CA VAL A 34 20.01 -2.32 -12.85
C VAL A 34 20.17 -3.61 -13.65
N TYR A 35 20.54 -4.68 -12.98
CA TYR A 35 20.66 -6.01 -13.57
C TYR A 35 19.56 -6.91 -13.06
N GLY A 36 19.01 -7.73 -13.94
CA GLY A 36 18.03 -8.76 -13.62
C GLY A 36 18.59 -10.15 -13.85
N SER A 37 18.29 -11.07 -12.95
CA SER A 37 18.59 -12.50 -13.10
C SER A 37 17.30 -13.28 -12.89
N ASP A 38 17.05 -14.24 -13.77
CA ASP A 38 15.88 -15.11 -13.69
C ASP A 38 16.28 -16.47 -13.14
N PHE A 39 15.59 -16.90 -12.11
CA PHE A 39 15.71 -18.22 -11.49
C PHE A 39 14.35 -18.95 -11.39
N ALA A 40 13.39 -18.57 -12.23
CA ALA A 40 12.05 -19.18 -12.25
C ALA A 40 12.05 -20.71 -12.48
N GLY A 41 13.16 -21.26 -13.01
CA GLY A 41 13.36 -22.69 -13.12
C GLY A 41 13.59 -23.42 -11.79
N LEU A 42 13.98 -22.72 -10.72
CA LEU A 42 14.18 -23.31 -9.40
C LEU A 42 12.83 -23.50 -8.69
N LYS A 43 12.32 -24.74 -8.69
CA LYS A 43 11.01 -25.11 -8.12
C LYS A 43 11.10 -25.85 -6.80
N LYS A 44 12.26 -26.35 -6.42
CA LYS A 44 12.46 -27.13 -5.19
C LYS A 44 12.18 -26.24 -3.96
N PRO A 45 11.28 -26.63 -3.07
CA PRO A 45 11.06 -25.89 -1.83
C PRO A 45 12.33 -25.87 -0.98
N GLY A 46 12.57 -24.73 -0.32
CA GLY A 46 13.74 -24.56 0.54
C GLY A 46 14.05 -23.10 0.85
N ALA A 47 15.12 -22.90 1.61
CA ALA A 47 15.68 -21.57 1.88
C ALA A 47 16.91 -21.35 1.01
N TYR A 48 16.98 -20.22 0.35
CA TYR A 48 17.98 -19.85 -0.63
C TYR A 48 18.53 -18.46 -0.40
N CYS A 49 19.69 -18.18 -0.95
CA CYS A 49 20.22 -16.83 -1.11
C CYS A 49 20.80 -16.69 -2.52
N ILE A 50 20.85 -15.48 -3.03
CA ILE A 50 21.51 -15.16 -4.28
C ILE A 50 22.93 -14.70 -3.96
N GLN A 51 23.92 -15.30 -4.61
CA GLN A 51 25.31 -14.89 -4.51
C GLN A 51 25.79 -14.37 -5.85
N VAL A 52 26.34 -13.16 -5.85
CA VAL A 52 26.94 -12.55 -7.05
C VAL A 52 28.42 -12.38 -6.79
N PRO A 53 29.30 -13.09 -7.51
CA PRO A 53 30.76 -12.98 -7.32
C PRO A 53 31.23 -11.52 -7.45
N GLY A 54 32.07 -11.10 -6.53
CA GLY A 54 32.59 -9.73 -6.50
C GLY A 54 31.62 -8.66 -5.95
N VAL A 55 30.34 -9.01 -5.70
CA VAL A 55 29.33 -8.09 -5.18
C VAL A 55 28.90 -8.46 -3.76
N GLY A 56 28.49 -9.72 -3.57
CA GLY A 56 28.06 -10.18 -2.26
C GLY A 56 26.94 -11.20 -2.31
N ARG A 57 26.23 -11.33 -1.17
CA ARG A 57 25.17 -12.31 -0.94
C ARG A 57 23.89 -11.59 -0.44
N SER A 58 22.75 -11.99 -0.96
CA SER A 58 21.44 -11.50 -0.49
C SER A 58 21.08 -12.06 0.88
N TYR A 59 20.08 -11.46 1.51
CA TYR A 59 19.35 -12.12 2.59
C TYR A 59 18.75 -13.45 2.11
N SER A 60 18.54 -14.37 3.06
CA SER A 60 17.86 -15.63 2.75
C SER A 60 16.39 -15.38 2.42
N PHE A 61 15.88 -16.12 1.43
CA PHE A 61 14.46 -16.15 1.07
C PHE A 61 14.00 -17.60 0.90
N ARG A 62 12.69 -17.82 0.96
CA ARG A 62 12.10 -19.13 0.84
C ARG A 62 11.41 -19.30 -0.52
N ILE A 63 11.50 -20.53 -1.06
CA ILE A 63 10.65 -21.04 -2.15
C ILE A 63 9.73 -22.10 -1.54
N GLY A 64 8.43 -21.98 -1.75
CA GLY A 64 7.44 -22.92 -1.23
C GLY A 64 6.03 -22.46 -1.56
N LYS A 65 5.04 -23.34 -1.31
CA LYS A 65 3.62 -23.05 -1.62
C LYS A 65 3.01 -22.04 -0.66
N ASP A 66 3.56 -21.90 0.53
CA ASP A 66 3.04 -21.09 1.64
C ASP A 66 3.76 -19.76 1.85
N VAL A 67 4.78 -19.46 1.04
CA VAL A 67 5.66 -18.29 1.27
C VAL A 67 4.92 -16.94 1.22
N MET A 68 3.78 -16.88 0.54
CA MET A 68 2.95 -15.68 0.45
C MET A 68 1.89 -15.56 1.55
N ALA A 69 1.72 -16.57 2.41
CA ALA A 69 0.68 -16.56 3.44
C ALA A 69 0.89 -15.45 4.47
N GLU A 70 2.11 -15.29 4.98
CA GLU A 70 2.44 -14.25 5.95
C GLU A 70 2.39 -12.83 5.35
N PRO A 71 2.99 -12.54 4.18
CA PRO A 71 2.83 -11.27 3.50
C PRO A 71 1.35 -10.91 3.23
N LEU A 72 0.55 -11.88 2.78
CA LEU A 72 -0.89 -11.68 2.55
C LEU A 72 -1.62 -11.34 3.84
N PHE A 73 -1.41 -12.11 4.91
CA PHE A 73 -1.99 -11.84 6.22
C PHE A 73 -1.62 -10.46 6.74
N THR A 74 -0.34 -10.09 6.63
CA THR A 74 0.16 -8.78 7.07
C THR A 74 -0.48 -7.64 6.28
N SER A 75 -0.64 -7.80 4.97
CA SER A 75 -1.29 -6.81 4.10
C SER A 75 -2.78 -6.63 4.44
N ILE A 76 -3.51 -7.73 4.67
CA ILE A 76 -4.92 -7.67 5.08
C ILE A 76 -5.05 -7.03 6.47
N ARG A 77 -4.17 -7.38 7.40
CA ARG A 77 -4.12 -6.78 8.74
C ARG A 77 -3.84 -5.27 8.67
N ALA A 78 -2.98 -4.81 7.76
CA ALA A 78 -2.75 -3.39 7.53
C ALA A 78 -4.03 -2.67 7.10
N LEU A 79 -4.83 -3.27 6.22
CA LEU A 79 -6.15 -2.73 5.84
C LEU A 79 -7.12 -2.68 7.02
N TYR A 80 -7.10 -3.71 7.91
CA TYR A 80 -7.88 -3.66 9.15
C TYR A 80 -7.49 -2.47 10.03
N HIS A 81 -6.18 -2.21 10.21
CA HIS A 81 -5.70 -1.08 11.01
C HIS A 81 -6.02 0.28 10.37
N ALA A 82 -6.02 0.35 9.03
CA ALA A 82 -6.39 1.56 8.30
C ALA A 82 -7.90 1.82 8.27
N ARG A 83 -8.74 0.87 8.74
CA ARG A 83 -10.18 1.01 8.70
C ARG A 83 -10.67 2.19 9.52
N CYS A 84 -11.54 3.01 8.90
CA CYS A 84 -12.11 4.21 9.52
C CYS A 84 -13.46 3.91 10.17
N GLY A 85 -13.83 4.66 11.20
CA GLY A 85 -15.13 4.57 11.87
C GLY A 85 -15.32 3.30 12.71
N ILE A 86 -14.24 2.62 13.10
CA ILE A 86 -14.24 1.50 14.06
C ILE A 86 -13.20 1.70 15.15
N ALA A 87 -13.42 1.09 16.30
CA ALA A 87 -12.39 0.90 17.32
C ALA A 87 -11.48 -0.28 16.92
N LEU A 88 -10.19 -0.17 17.21
CA LEU A 88 -9.27 -1.30 17.13
C LEU A 88 -9.14 -1.89 18.53
N GLU A 89 -9.69 -3.08 18.72
CA GLU A 89 -9.83 -3.69 20.03
C GLU A 89 -8.69 -4.68 20.31
N LYS A 90 -8.28 -4.79 21.57
CA LYS A 90 -7.19 -5.65 22.05
C LYS A 90 -7.35 -7.13 21.65
N ARG A 91 -8.60 -7.61 21.50
CA ARG A 91 -8.87 -9.00 21.08
C ARG A 91 -8.41 -9.32 19.65
N HIS A 92 -8.21 -8.30 18.81
CA HIS A 92 -7.84 -8.47 17.40
C HIS A 92 -6.44 -7.96 17.08
N THR A 93 -5.88 -7.07 17.92
CA THR A 93 -4.58 -6.45 17.66
C THR A 93 -3.97 -5.89 18.93
N PRO A 94 -2.63 -5.93 19.10
CA PRO A 94 -1.97 -5.22 20.20
C PRO A 94 -1.97 -3.69 20.01
N TRP A 95 -2.20 -3.19 18.78
CA TRP A 95 -2.24 -1.75 18.46
C TRP A 95 -3.68 -1.25 18.54
N THR A 96 -4.11 -0.89 19.74
CA THR A 96 -5.49 -0.44 19.99
C THR A 96 -5.70 1.02 19.59
N ARG A 97 -6.91 1.36 19.19
CA ARG A 97 -7.35 2.71 18.89
C ARG A 97 -8.83 2.88 19.22
N ASN A 98 -9.18 3.99 19.82
CA ASN A 98 -10.60 4.34 20.05
C ASN A 98 -11.34 4.59 18.73
N LEU A 99 -12.66 4.54 18.81
CA LEU A 99 -13.54 4.87 17.69
C LEU A 99 -13.20 6.26 17.13
N CYS A 100 -12.95 6.33 15.83
CA CYS A 100 -12.66 7.58 15.11
C CYS A 100 -13.87 8.05 14.29
N LYS A 101 -13.81 9.26 13.71
CA LYS A 101 -14.84 9.84 12.82
C LYS A 101 -16.23 9.97 13.46
N GLN A 102 -16.29 10.26 14.76
CA GLN A 102 -17.55 10.47 15.49
C GLN A 102 -18.21 11.82 15.15
N HIS A 103 -17.40 12.83 14.82
CA HIS A 103 -17.85 14.19 14.52
C HIS A 103 -17.25 14.70 13.21
N VAL A 104 -17.61 14.06 12.11
CA VAL A 104 -17.16 14.47 10.78
C VAL A 104 -17.94 15.70 10.35
N LYS A 105 -17.22 16.74 9.96
CA LYS A 105 -17.81 17.95 9.38
C LYS A 105 -18.29 17.64 7.97
N ILE A 106 -19.55 17.92 7.68
CA ILE A 106 -20.15 17.77 6.38
C ILE A 106 -20.58 19.13 5.88
N ALA A 107 -20.03 19.54 4.76
CA ALA A 107 -20.42 20.75 4.07
C ALA A 107 -20.47 20.49 2.56
N THR A 108 -21.48 21.02 1.91
CA THR A 108 -21.55 20.97 0.43
C THR A 108 -20.68 22.08 -0.11
N TYR A 109 -19.62 21.70 -0.81
CA TYR A 109 -18.75 22.68 -1.46
C TYR A 109 -19.37 23.12 -2.79
N PRO A 110 -19.61 24.44 -2.99
CA PRO A 110 -20.39 24.93 -4.13
C PRO A 110 -19.69 24.83 -5.48
N GLU A 111 -18.37 24.62 -5.48
CA GLU A 111 -17.58 24.59 -6.71
C GLU A 111 -17.11 23.16 -7.05
N TYR A 112 -18.07 22.28 -7.28
CA TYR A 112 -17.77 20.90 -7.69
C TYR A 112 -16.96 20.89 -8.99
N GLY A 113 -15.81 20.19 -8.97
CA GLY A 113 -14.94 20.05 -10.16
C GLY A 113 -13.72 20.98 -10.19
N LYS A 114 -13.63 22.01 -9.34
CA LYS A 114 -12.41 22.79 -9.19
C LYS A 114 -11.40 22.12 -8.27
N PRO A 115 -10.07 22.28 -8.50
CA PRO A 115 -9.06 21.81 -7.58
C PRO A 115 -9.24 22.48 -6.21
N LEU A 116 -9.40 21.66 -5.16
CA LEU A 116 -9.48 22.16 -3.80
C LEU A 116 -8.07 22.19 -3.20
N ASP A 117 -7.59 23.37 -2.85
CA ASP A 117 -6.43 23.51 -1.98
C ASP A 117 -6.83 23.59 -0.50
N PHE A 118 -5.89 23.35 0.40
CA PHE A 118 -6.17 23.34 1.84
C PHE A 118 -6.63 24.71 2.38
N LYS A 119 -6.16 25.81 1.80
CA LYS A 119 -6.55 27.17 2.23
C LYS A 119 -8.01 27.44 1.89
N SER A 120 -8.42 27.10 0.67
CA SER A 120 -9.81 27.23 0.21
C SER A 120 -10.77 26.35 1.04
N ILE A 121 -10.38 25.12 1.37
CA ILE A 121 -11.17 24.25 2.24
C ILE A 121 -11.30 24.86 3.66
N ALA A 122 -10.20 25.33 4.24
CA ALA A 122 -10.21 25.93 5.57
C ALA A 122 -11.09 27.19 5.63
N ALA A 123 -10.98 28.07 4.64
CA ALA A 123 -11.79 29.28 4.52
C ALA A 123 -13.30 28.93 4.39
N PHE A 124 -13.62 27.95 3.53
CA PHE A 124 -14.99 27.46 3.34
C PHE A 124 -15.58 26.89 4.62
N LEU A 125 -14.85 26.05 5.34
CA LEU A 125 -15.31 25.47 6.61
C LEU A 125 -15.52 26.54 7.68
N LYS A 126 -14.65 27.56 7.75
CA LYS A 126 -14.78 28.70 8.66
C LYS A 126 -16.04 29.51 8.33
N LYS A 127 -16.28 29.79 7.05
CA LYS A 127 -17.49 30.48 6.58
C LYS A 127 -18.75 29.67 6.92
N SER A 128 -18.80 28.38 6.56
CA SER A 128 -19.94 27.49 6.84
C SER A 128 -20.25 27.38 8.33
N LYS A 129 -19.21 27.41 9.19
CA LYS A 129 -19.40 27.46 10.64
C LYS A 129 -20.04 28.76 11.08
N ALA A 130 -19.57 29.90 10.57
CA ALA A 130 -20.11 31.23 10.90
C ALA A 130 -21.57 31.39 10.43
N GLU A 131 -21.92 30.82 9.28
CA GLU A 131 -23.28 30.84 8.71
C GLU A 131 -24.20 29.78 9.30
N GLY A 132 -23.74 28.93 10.23
CA GLY A 132 -24.51 27.82 10.80
C GLY A 132 -24.90 26.70 9.83
N THR A 133 -24.28 26.66 8.64
CA THR A 133 -24.55 25.66 7.60
C THR A 133 -23.72 24.38 7.77
N LEU A 134 -22.70 24.40 8.63
CA LEU A 134 -21.82 23.26 8.90
C LEU A 134 -22.56 22.20 9.72
N LYS A 135 -22.70 21.01 9.16
CA LYS A 135 -23.31 19.86 9.82
C LYS A 135 -22.25 18.87 10.32
N TYR A 136 -22.60 18.08 11.31
CA TYR A 136 -21.75 17.03 11.86
C TYR A 136 -22.46 15.69 11.75
N ARG A 137 -21.72 14.64 11.43
CA ARG A 137 -22.23 13.27 11.34
C ARG A 137 -21.19 12.28 11.85
N THR A 138 -21.66 11.22 12.48
CA THR A 138 -20.85 10.02 12.71
C THR A 138 -20.80 9.23 11.43
N VAL A 139 -19.61 8.94 10.94
CA VAL A 139 -19.37 8.15 9.72
C VAL A 139 -18.72 6.83 10.11
N ARG A 140 -19.27 5.73 9.59
CA ARG A 140 -18.72 4.39 9.74
C ARG A 140 -18.33 3.86 8.38
N GLY A 141 -17.17 3.20 8.31
CA GLY A 141 -16.63 2.64 7.06
C GLY A 141 -15.59 3.52 6.40
N GLY A 142 -15.08 3.07 5.24
CA GLY A 142 -13.93 3.67 4.58
C GLY A 142 -12.61 3.31 5.25
N TYR A 143 -11.56 4.00 4.84
CA TYR A 143 -10.19 3.77 5.29
C TYR A 143 -9.51 5.12 5.55
N HIS A 144 -8.57 5.16 6.47
CA HIS A 144 -7.73 6.33 6.67
C HIS A 144 -6.86 6.56 5.43
N ASP A 145 -6.87 7.80 4.92
CA ASP A 145 -6.07 8.27 3.82
C ASP A 145 -5.14 9.40 4.30
N ALA A 146 -4.25 9.85 3.45
CA ALA A 146 -3.41 11.01 3.70
C ALA A 146 -4.27 12.22 4.08
N ALA A 147 -3.88 12.96 5.11
CA ALA A 147 -4.63 14.09 5.68
C ALA A 147 -6.03 13.73 6.24
N ASP A 148 -6.34 12.45 6.34
CA ASP A 148 -7.51 11.90 7.02
C ASP A 148 -8.87 12.48 6.58
N TYR A 149 -9.00 12.82 5.29
CA TYR A 149 -10.27 13.21 4.71
C TYR A 149 -10.56 12.50 3.38
N ASP A 150 -11.81 12.12 3.20
CA ASP A 150 -12.29 11.36 2.03
C ASP A 150 -12.63 12.30 0.88
N ARG A 151 -11.64 12.61 0.06
CA ARG A 151 -11.81 13.45 -1.12
C ARG A 151 -12.05 12.67 -2.40
N ARG A 152 -11.57 11.44 -2.45
CA ARG A 152 -11.58 10.60 -3.65
C ARG A 152 -12.20 9.24 -3.33
N PRO A 153 -12.81 8.56 -4.29
CA PRO A 153 -13.37 7.22 -4.09
C PRO A 153 -12.28 6.14 -4.01
N MET A 154 -11.22 6.40 -3.24
CA MET A 154 -10.06 5.49 -3.06
C MET A 154 -10.43 4.20 -2.34
N HIS A 155 -11.56 4.19 -1.62
CA HIS A 155 -12.00 3.04 -0.84
C HIS A 155 -12.60 1.93 -1.71
N ILE A 156 -13.12 2.26 -2.89
CA ILE A 156 -13.74 1.29 -3.81
C ILE A 156 -12.72 0.24 -4.29
N PRO A 157 -11.52 0.61 -4.77
CA PRO A 157 -10.49 -0.37 -5.13
C PRO A 157 -10.10 -1.31 -3.98
N ILE A 158 -10.05 -0.83 -2.74
CA ILE A 158 -9.74 -1.66 -1.58
C ILE A 158 -10.82 -2.73 -1.38
N ALA A 159 -12.09 -2.34 -1.39
CA ALA A 159 -13.22 -3.26 -1.28
C ALA A 159 -13.20 -4.31 -2.41
N ASN A 160 -12.98 -3.89 -3.65
CA ASN A 160 -12.86 -4.77 -4.80
C ASN A 160 -11.70 -5.78 -4.64
N ASN A 161 -10.53 -5.33 -4.18
CA ASN A 161 -9.39 -6.21 -3.97
C ASN A 161 -9.64 -7.23 -2.85
N LEU A 162 -10.33 -6.84 -1.77
CA LEU A 162 -10.72 -7.78 -0.71
C LEU A 162 -11.70 -8.84 -1.21
N CYS A 163 -12.70 -8.46 -2.03
CA CYS A 163 -13.60 -9.40 -2.69
C CYS A 163 -12.83 -10.38 -3.59
N ARG A 164 -11.90 -9.88 -4.39
CA ARG A 164 -11.04 -10.74 -5.25
C ARG A 164 -10.20 -11.72 -4.44
N VAL A 165 -9.60 -11.29 -3.33
CA VAL A 165 -8.83 -12.19 -2.45
C VAL A 165 -9.74 -13.30 -1.90
N TYR A 166 -10.97 -12.97 -1.52
CA TYR A 166 -11.95 -13.96 -1.06
C TYR A 166 -12.35 -14.94 -2.17
N GLU A 167 -12.62 -14.44 -3.37
CA GLU A 167 -12.97 -15.27 -4.53
C GLU A 167 -11.84 -16.22 -4.95
N MET A 168 -10.59 -15.77 -4.84
CA MET A 168 -9.41 -16.58 -5.17
C MET A 168 -9.12 -17.66 -4.12
N ASN A 169 -9.63 -17.54 -2.91
CA ASN A 169 -9.43 -18.47 -1.79
C ASN A 169 -10.76 -18.79 -1.09
N PRO A 170 -11.77 -19.31 -1.80
CA PRO A 170 -13.01 -19.71 -1.19
C PRO A 170 -12.75 -20.89 -0.23
N LYS A 171 -13.27 -20.81 1.00
CA LYS A 171 -13.25 -21.94 1.95
C LYS A 171 -14.52 -22.74 1.80
#